data_509ec83a899856b820bc1ee9cbf2ddca
#
_entry.id   509ec83a899856b820bc1ee9cbf2ddca
#
_cell.length_a   1.000
_cell.length_b   1.000
_cell.length_c   1.000
_cell.angle_alpha   90.00
_cell.angle_beta   90.00
_cell.angle_gamma   90.00
#
_symmetry.space_group_name_H-M   'P 1'
#
loop_
_entity.id
_entity.type
_entity.pdbx_description
1 polymer ?
#
loop_
_entity_poly.entity_id
_entity_poly.type
_entity_poly.pdbx_seq_one_letter_code
_entity_poly.pdbx_strand_id
1 'polypeptide(L)'
;MAAGLFLALPGMAMAAKAGYLHVNESVEINAPPAKVWSLVKNWNGLHKWHPAFSNTEIKSGENNKLGAVRTLTMTDGAKFDEELLGFSEKKRLYSYRIMGDSPLPVADYSSSISVKSGKAKGSSVLVWKGKFKRKVVDNPPAGQDDAGAKKTIIGAYQAGLQNARKLAETK
;
A
#
# COMPACT_ATOMS: atom_id res chain seq x y z
N MET A 1 -49.73 41.49 -18.10
CA MET A 1 -49.19 40.32 -17.39
C MET A 1 -47.98 39.85 -18.16
N ALA A 2 -46.80 40.17 -17.69
CA ALA A 2 -45.54 39.75 -18.32
C ALA A 2 -44.98 38.58 -17.51
N ALA A 3 -44.91 37.40 -18.13
CA ALA A 3 -44.31 36.19 -17.53
C ALA A 3 -42.79 36.23 -17.73
N GLY A 4 -42.05 36.42 -16.67
CA GLY A 4 -40.62 36.38 -16.68
C GLY A 4 -40.12 34.93 -16.72
N LEU A 5 -39.43 34.55 -17.79
CA LEU A 5 -38.75 33.25 -17.95
C LEU A 5 -37.44 33.28 -17.20
N PHE A 6 -37.36 32.62 -16.04
CA PHE A 6 -36.09 32.39 -15.34
C PHE A 6 -35.31 31.25 -16.04
N LEU A 7 -34.28 31.58 -16.81
CA LEU A 7 -33.29 30.59 -17.24
C LEU A 7 -32.39 30.26 -16.05
N ALA A 8 -32.52 29.05 -15.51
CA ALA A 8 -31.58 28.49 -14.58
C ALA A 8 -30.30 28.10 -15.37
N LEU A 9 -29.19 28.79 -15.11
CA LEU A 9 -27.88 28.39 -15.60
C LEU A 9 -27.46 27.08 -14.91
N PRO A 10 -27.03 26.05 -15.67
CA PRO A 10 -26.47 24.85 -15.05
C PRO A 10 -25.18 25.25 -14.35
N GLY A 11 -25.15 25.12 -13.03
CA GLY A 11 -23.92 25.29 -12.23
C GLY A 11 -22.88 24.30 -12.73
N MET A 12 -21.77 24.79 -13.25
CA MET A 12 -20.58 23.97 -13.51
C MET A 12 -20.10 23.41 -12.16
N ALA A 13 -20.38 22.15 -11.88
CA ALA A 13 -19.77 21.43 -10.79
C ALA A 13 -18.25 21.35 -11.11
N MET A 14 -17.45 22.16 -10.43
CA MET A 14 -16.00 22.04 -10.51
C MET A 14 -15.64 20.64 -9.99
N ALA A 15 -15.11 19.80 -10.87
CA ALA A 15 -14.60 18.49 -10.50
C ALA A 15 -13.57 18.65 -9.37
N ALA A 16 -13.86 18.08 -8.22
CA ALA A 16 -12.97 18.18 -7.08
C ALA A 16 -11.69 17.41 -7.39
N LYS A 17 -10.56 18.12 -7.48
CA LYS A 17 -9.25 17.54 -7.70
C LYS A 17 -8.97 16.48 -6.61
N ALA A 18 -8.65 15.24 -7.01
CA ALA A 18 -8.33 14.18 -6.07
C ALA A 18 -7.12 14.57 -5.20
N GLY A 19 -7.34 14.71 -3.90
CA GLY A 19 -6.30 14.97 -2.91
C GLY A 19 -5.50 13.70 -2.57
N TYR A 20 -4.37 13.88 -1.88
CA TYR A 20 -3.65 12.73 -1.32
C TYR A 20 -4.39 12.16 -0.11
N LEU A 21 -4.52 10.85 -0.12
CA LEU A 21 -5.04 10.03 0.97
C LEU A 21 -3.86 9.39 1.71
N HIS A 22 -4.04 9.17 3.00
CA HIS A 22 -3.03 8.54 3.86
C HIS A 22 -3.66 7.36 4.60
N VAL A 23 -2.90 6.26 4.67
CA VAL A 23 -3.20 5.06 5.45
C VAL A 23 -2.00 4.76 6.34
N ASN A 24 -2.25 4.36 7.58
CA ASN A 24 -1.22 3.98 8.54
C ASN A 24 -1.75 2.85 9.41
N GLU A 25 -1.33 1.63 9.08
CA GLU A 25 -1.72 0.42 9.77
C GLU A 25 -0.51 -0.16 10.53
N SER A 26 -0.77 -0.85 11.63
CA SER A 26 0.28 -1.51 12.39
C SER A 26 -0.24 -2.71 13.15
N VAL A 27 0.67 -3.62 13.49
CA VAL A 27 0.38 -4.78 14.34
C VAL A 27 1.49 -4.98 15.36
N GLU A 28 1.13 -5.25 16.60
CA GLU A 28 2.06 -5.73 17.62
C GLU A 28 2.31 -7.22 17.42
N ILE A 29 3.58 -7.62 17.50
CA ILE A 29 4.04 -8.99 17.27
C ILE A 29 4.89 -9.43 18.47
N ASN A 30 4.55 -10.57 19.04
CA ASN A 30 5.30 -11.15 20.15
C ASN A 30 6.55 -11.90 19.65
N ALA A 31 7.41 -11.16 18.96
CA ALA A 31 8.70 -11.61 18.46
C ALA A 31 9.68 -10.43 18.39
N PRO A 32 11.00 -10.68 18.53
CA PRO A 32 12.01 -9.63 18.49
C PRO A 32 12.04 -8.90 17.13
N PRO A 33 12.38 -7.59 17.11
CA PRO A 33 12.45 -6.82 15.87
C PRO A 33 13.35 -7.42 14.80
N ALA A 34 14.41 -8.08 15.16
CA ALA A 34 15.31 -8.75 14.20
C ALA A 34 14.62 -9.93 13.49
N LYS A 35 13.81 -10.74 14.22
CA LYS A 35 13.05 -11.87 13.64
C LYS A 35 11.97 -11.33 12.66
N VAL A 36 11.21 -10.31 13.07
CA VAL A 36 10.17 -9.72 12.23
C VAL A 36 10.79 -9.05 11.00
N TRP A 37 11.88 -8.32 11.16
CA TRP A 37 12.59 -7.70 10.04
C TRP A 37 13.12 -8.74 9.06
N SER A 38 13.72 -9.82 9.51
CA SER A 38 14.21 -10.91 8.66
C SER A 38 13.08 -11.54 7.82
N LEU A 39 11.85 -11.58 8.34
CA LEU A 39 10.69 -12.07 7.60
C LEU A 39 10.29 -11.13 6.46
N VAL A 40 10.27 -9.79 6.70
CA VAL A 40 9.65 -8.84 5.78
C VAL A 40 10.64 -8.07 4.90
N LYS A 41 11.95 -8.08 5.22
CA LYS A 41 12.95 -7.24 4.56
C LYS A 41 13.30 -7.63 3.13
N ASN A 42 13.05 -8.86 2.74
CA ASN A 42 13.38 -9.31 1.39
C ASN A 42 12.43 -8.68 0.38
N TRP A 43 12.94 -7.72 -0.42
CA TRP A 43 12.15 -7.02 -1.42
C TRP A 43 11.51 -7.98 -2.44
N ASN A 44 12.22 -9.06 -2.79
CA ASN A 44 11.69 -10.13 -3.66
C ASN A 44 10.87 -11.19 -2.91
N GLY A 45 10.45 -10.93 -1.68
CA GLY A 45 9.83 -11.93 -0.82
C GLY A 45 8.41 -11.63 -0.36
N LEU A 46 7.73 -10.64 -0.92
CA LEU A 46 6.40 -10.21 -0.44
C LEU A 46 5.40 -11.37 -0.46
N HIS A 47 5.36 -12.19 -1.50
CA HIS A 47 4.48 -13.34 -1.64
C HIS A 47 4.65 -14.41 -0.55
N LYS A 48 5.79 -14.41 0.16
CA LYS A 48 6.06 -15.37 1.24
C LYS A 48 5.34 -15.04 2.53
N TRP A 49 4.91 -13.80 2.68
CA TRP A 49 4.25 -13.36 3.90
C TRP A 49 2.97 -12.55 3.67
N HIS A 50 2.66 -12.12 2.44
CA HIS A 50 1.43 -11.40 2.12
C HIS A 50 0.48 -12.29 1.30
N PRO A 51 -0.72 -12.64 1.83
CA PRO A 51 -1.58 -13.66 1.24
C PRO A 51 -2.22 -13.26 -0.10
N ALA A 52 -2.24 -11.98 -0.46
CA ALA A 52 -2.82 -11.50 -1.72
C ALA A 52 -1.90 -11.73 -2.93
N PHE A 53 -0.64 -12.15 -2.73
CA PHE A 53 0.32 -12.32 -3.81
C PHE A 53 0.76 -13.77 -3.97
N SER A 54 0.71 -14.27 -5.20
CA SER A 54 1.17 -15.63 -5.57
C SER A 54 2.66 -15.63 -5.97
N ASN A 55 3.19 -14.51 -6.47
CA ASN A 55 4.59 -14.39 -6.87
C ASN A 55 5.14 -12.96 -6.72
N THR A 56 6.44 -12.88 -6.59
CA THR A 56 7.23 -11.65 -6.63
C THR A 56 8.54 -11.96 -7.34
N GLU A 57 8.91 -11.18 -8.34
CA GLU A 57 10.16 -11.37 -9.09
C GLU A 57 10.86 -10.03 -9.36
N ILE A 58 12.18 -10.00 -9.31
CA ILE A 58 12.95 -8.83 -9.69
C ILE A 58 12.93 -8.69 -11.21
N LYS A 59 12.34 -7.60 -11.71
CA LYS A 59 12.28 -7.25 -13.11
C LYS A 59 13.55 -6.55 -13.58
N SER A 60 14.11 -5.68 -12.74
CA SER A 60 15.37 -4.98 -13.01
C SER A 60 16.06 -4.55 -11.72
N GLY A 61 17.36 -4.32 -11.80
CA GLY A 61 18.17 -3.96 -10.64
C GLY A 61 18.52 -5.17 -9.77
N GLU A 62 18.98 -4.91 -8.56
CA GLU A 62 19.43 -5.91 -7.58
C GLU A 62 18.51 -5.89 -6.36
N ASN A 63 18.13 -7.06 -5.86
CA ASN A 63 17.27 -7.19 -4.69
C ASN A 63 17.77 -6.39 -3.48
N ASN A 64 16.87 -5.69 -2.80
CA ASN A 64 17.17 -4.80 -1.66
C ASN A 64 18.08 -3.60 -1.99
N LYS A 65 18.31 -3.28 -3.26
CA LYS A 65 19.06 -2.10 -3.70
C LYS A 65 18.11 -1.02 -4.22
N LEU A 66 18.46 0.21 -3.95
CA LEU A 66 17.72 1.40 -4.42
C LEU A 66 17.54 1.34 -5.94
N GLY A 67 16.33 1.64 -6.41
CA GLY A 67 15.97 1.60 -7.84
C GLY A 67 15.65 0.20 -8.36
N ALA A 68 15.74 -0.86 -7.54
CA ALA A 68 15.28 -2.18 -7.96
C ALA A 68 13.78 -2.16 -8.27
N VAL A 69 13.40 -2.78 -9.36
CA VAL A 69 12.00 -2.94 -9.77
C VAL A 69 11.60 -4.40 -9.60
N ARG A 70 10.45 -4.61 -8.99
CA ARG A 70 9.84 -5.95 -8.89
C ARG A 70 8.49 -5.97 -9.58
N THR A 71 8.13 -7.12 -10.16
CA THR A 71 6.78 -7.44 -10.60
C THR A 71 6.09 -8.25 -9.52
N LEU A 72 4.93 -7.80 -9.10
CA LEU A 72 4.03 -8.53 -8.21
C LEU A 72 2.96 -9.23 -9.03
N THR A 73 2.68 -10.50 -8.73
CA THR A 73 1.55 -11.24 -9.26
C THR A 73 0.57 -11.50 -8.12
N MET A 74 -0.63 -10.99 -8.25
CA MET A 74 -1.72 -11.23 -7.30
C MET A 74 -2.26 -12.66 -7.43
N THR A 75 -3.03 -13.12 -6.44
CA THR A 75 -3.63 -14.48 -6.48
C THR A 75 -4.67 -14.67 -7.56
N ASP A 76 -5.28 -13.59 -8.08
CA ASP A 76 -6.18 -13.59 -9.24
C ASP A 76 -5.44 -13.50 -10.60
N GLY A 77 -4.11 -13.43 -10.58
CA GLY A 77 -3.25 -13.35 -11.76
C GLY A 77 -2.94 -11.92 -12.23
N ALA A 78 -3.56 -10.89 -11.67
CA ALA A 78 -3.24 -9.51 -12.00
C ALA A 78 -1.80 -9.15 -11.62
N LYS A 79 -1.14 -8.31 -12.44
CA LYS A 79 0.26 -7.95 -12.24
C LYS A 79 0.45 -6.44 -12.22
N PHE A 80 1.44 -5.98 -11.47
CA PHE A 80 1.92 -4.61 -11.50
C PHE A 80 3.35 -4.52 -10.98
N ASP A 81 4.01 -3.42 -11.32
CA ASP A 81 5.41 -3.20 -10.97
C ASP A 81 5.55 -2.21 -9.83
N GLU A 82 6.57 -2.43 -9.00
CA GLU A 82 6.97 -1.51 -7.94
C GLU A 82 8.46 -1.23 -7.98
N GLU A 83 8.84 0.00 -7.64
CA GLU A 83 10.23 0.43 -7.51
C GLU A 83 10.59 0.68 -6.05
N LEU A 84 11.75 0.17 -5.62
CA LEU A 84 12.33 0.38 -4.31
C LEU A 84 12.96 1.77 -4.22
N LEU A 85 12.38 2.66 -3.41
CA LEU A 85 12.83 4.04 -3.23
C LEU A 85 13.83 4.22 -2.08
N GLY A 86 13.87 3.29 -1.15
CA GLY A 86 14.76 3.35 -0.01
C GLY A 86 14.81 2.03 0.75
N PHE A 87 16.00 1.69 1.29
CA PHE A 87 16.21 0.51 2.12
C PHE A 87 17.23 0.82 3.21
N SER A 88 16.91 0.51 4.45
CA SER A 88 17.81 0.69 5.59
C SER A 88 17.73 -0.49 6.55
N GLU A 89 18.76 -1.31 6.54
CA GLU A 89 18.92 -2.42 7.50
C GLU A 89 18.94 -1.90 8.94
N LYS A 90 19.71 -0.84 9.21
CA LYS A 90 19.86 -0.23 10.55
C LYS A 90 18.53 0.30 11.09
N LYS A 91 17.70 0.94 10.25
CA LYS A 91 16.39 1.49 10.62
C LYS A 91 15.27 0.47 10.51
N ARG A 92 15.53 -0.72 9.95
CA ARG A 92 14.54 -1.74 9.61
C ARG A 92 13.36 -1.12 8.87
N LEU A 93 13.65 -0.47 7.74
CA LEU A 93 12.70 0.28 6.95
C LEU A 93 13.02 0.15 5.47
N TYR A 94 12.00 -0.02 4.65
CA TYR A 94 12.07 0.24 3.22
C TYR A 94 10.85 1.03 2.74
N SER A 95 11.03 1.74 1.61
CA SER A 95 9.97 2.51 0.95
C SER A 95 9.96 2.21 -0.54
N TYR A 96 8.78 2.35 -1.16
CA TYR A 96 8.59 1.97 -2.56
C TYR A 96 7.41 2.73 -3.16
N ARG A 97 7.27 2.64 -4.48
CA ARG A 97 6.12 3.17 -5.22
C ARG A 97 5.62 2.17 -6.27
N ILE A 98 4.36 2.26 -6.61
CA ILE A 98 3.82 1.59 -7.79
C ILE A 98 4.28 2.36 -9.03
N MET A 99 4.70 1.63 -10.07
CA MET A 99 5.09 2.15 -11.37
C MET A 99 3.97 1.96 -12.39
N GLY A 100 3.61 3.03 -13.09
CA GLY A 100 2.58 2.95 -14.12
C GLY A 100 1.20 2.61 -13.56
N ASP A 101 0.45 1.85 -14.34
CA ASP A 101 -0.90 1.41 -13.97
C ASP A 101 -0.88 0.17 -13.06
N SER A 102 -1.92 0.02 -12.25
CA SER A 102 -2.10 -1.14 -11.37
C SER A 102 -3.57 -1.54 -11.30
N PRO A 103 -3.88 -2.79 -10.89
CA PRO A 103 -5.27 -3.23 -10.69
C PRO A 103 -5.92 -2.57 -9.46
N LEU A 104 -5.14 -1.92 -8.60
CA LEU A 104 -5.64 -1.26 -7.41
C LEU A 104 -6.34 0.06 -7.75
N PRO A 105 -7.36 0.50 -6.99
CA PRO A 105 -8.10 1.75 -7.24
C PRO A 105 -7.32 3.00 -6.79
N VAL A 106 -5.99 3.00 -6.99
CA VAL A 106 -5.08 4.07 -6.54
C VAL A 106 -4.17 4.55 -7.65
N ALA A 107 -3.76 5.81 -7.57
CA ALA A 107 -2.76 6.47 -8.39
C ALA A 107 -1.74 7.18 -7.48
N ASP A 108 -0.56 7.51 -8.01
CA ASP A 108 0.53 8.18 -7.29
C ASP A 108 0.85 7.49 -5.94
N TYR A 109 0.80 6.15 -5.95
CA TYR A 109 0.97 5.36 -4.73
C TYR A 109 2.44 5.26 -4.33
N SER A 110 2.70 5.59 -3.07
CA SER A 110 3.97 5.32 -2.39
C SER A 110 3.72 4.78 -0.98
N SER A 111 4.64 3.95 -0.51
CA SER A 111 4.45 3.25 0.76
C SER A 111 5.78 2.99 1.48
N SER A 112 5.69 2.68 2.75
CA SER A 112 6.83 2.22 3.55
C SER A 112 6.42 1.17 4.57
N ILE A 113 7.33 0.23 4.79
CA ILE A 113 7.24 -0.79 5.84
C ILE A 113 8.40 -0.60 6.80
N SER A 114 8.11 -0.64 8.10
CA SER A 114 9.13 -0.55 9.13
C SER A 114 8.84 -1.45 10.33
N VAL A 115 9.90 -1.92 10.98
CA VAL A 115 9.84 -2.71 12.21
C VAL A 115 10.48 -1.93 13.36
N LYS A 116 9.71 -1.72 14.42
CA LYS A 116 10.13 -1.03 15.64
C LYS A 116 10.11 -1.97 16.84
N SER A 117 10.78 -1.61 17.92
CA SER A 117 10.60 -2.30 19.20
C SER A 117 9.18 -2.06 19.71
N GLY A 118 8.55 -3.09 20.23
CA GLY A 118 7.26 -3.02 20.89
C GLY A 118 7.39 -2.54 22.34
N LYS A 119 6.26 -2.42 23.03
CA LYS A 119 6.21 -2.02 24.44
C LYS A 119 6.71 -3.12 25.38
N ALA A 120 6.33 -4.37 25.10
CA ALA A 120 6.80 -5.51 25.89
C ALA A 120 8.22 -5.90 25.48
N LYS A 121 9.02 -6.34 26.44
CA LYS A 121 10.39 -6.84 26.18
C LYS A 121 10.33 -8.00 25.18
N GLY A 122 11.10 -7.89 24.10
CA GLY A 122 11.15 -8.93 23.06
C GLY A 122 9.99 -8.90 22.07
N SER A 123 9.12 -7.87 22.12
CA SER A 123 8.06 -7.64 21.12
C SER A 123 8.45 -6.58 20.07
N SER A 124 7.67 -6.53 19.00
CA SER A 124 7.85 -5.59 17.88
C SER A 124 6.54 -4.95 17.49
N VAL A 125 6.64 -3.84 16.77
CA VAL A 125 5.54 -3.24 16.00
C VAL A 125 5.94 -3.22 14.54
N LEU A 126 5.20 -3.94 13.70
CA LEU A 126 5.32 -3.86 12.25
C LEU A 126 4.33 -2.78 11.76
N VAL A 127 4.85 -1.78 11.05
CA VAL A 127 4.10 -0.60 10.61
C VAL A 127 4.12 -0.54 9.09
N TRP A 128 2.95 -0.29 8.49
CA TRP A 128 2.79 -0.09 7.05
C TRP A 128 2.07 1.23 6.80
N LYS A 129 2.72 2.15 6.07
CA LYS A 129 2.18 3.48 5.74
C LYS A 129 2.06 3.63 4.24
N GLY A 130 0.99 4.26 3.78
CA GLY A 130 0.76 4.56 2.38
C GLY A 130 0.28 5.98 2.17
N LYS A 131 0.65 6.54 1.01
CA LYS A 131 0.19 7.82 0.48
C LYS A 131 -0.15 7.60 -0.99
N PHE A 132 -1.36 8.00 -1.39
CA PHE A 132 -1.86 7.78 -2.75
C PHE A 132 -3.03 8.73 -3.06
N LYS A 133 -3.48 8.75 -4.31
CA LYS A 133 -4.76 9.34 -4.73
C LYS A 133 -5.71 8.22 -5.17
N ARG A 134 -7.03 8.48 -5.19
CA ARG A 134 -7.93 7.57 -5.92
C ARG A 134 -7.58 7.59 -7.41
N LYS A 135 -7.76 6.44 -8.08
CA LYS A 135 -7.41 6.27 -9.50
C LYS A 135 -8.40 7.01 -10.42
N VAL A 136 -9.68 6.87 -10.18
CA VAL A 136 -10.74 7.52 -10.96
C VAL A 136 -11.11 8.85 -10.32
N VAL A 137 -10.76 9.97 -10.98
CA VAL A 137 -10.95 11.32 -10.42
C VAL A 137 -12.39 11.77 -10.55
N ASP A 138 -12.97 11.65 -11.77
CA ASP A 138 -14.32 12.13 -12.08
C ASP A 138 -15.32 10.99 -12.04
N ASN A 139 -16.44 11.19 -11.33
CA ASN A 139 -17.52 10.22 -11.22
C ASN A 139 -17.05 8.79 -10.95
N PRO A 140 -16.26 8.55 -9.87
CA PRO A 140 -15.74 7.22 -9.60
C PRO A 140 -16.87 6.21 -9.41
N PRO A 141 -16.75 4.99 -9.98
CA PRO A 141 -17.67 3.90 -9.68
C PRO A 141 -17.75 3.63 -8.17
N ALA A 142 -18.83 2.99 -7.74
CA ALA A 142 -18.99 2.60 -6.34
C ALA A 142 -17.76 1.81 -5.85
N GLY A 143 -17.21 2.20 -4.70
CA GLY A 143 -16.02 1.60 -4.12
C GLY A 143 -14.67 2.08 -4.72
N GLN A 144 -14.68 3.00 -5.69
CA GLN A 144 -13.47 3.62 -6.26
C GLN A 144 -13.33 5.11 -5.91
N ASP A 145 -14.19 5.62 -5.04
CA ASP A 145 -14.06 6.93 -4.41
C ASP A 145 -12.94 6.93 -3.35
N ASP A 146 -12.73 8.05 -2.68
CA ASP A 146 -11.69 8.17 -1.64
C ASP A 146 -11.87 7.15 -0.51
N ALA A 147 -13.10 6.89 -0.10
CA ALA A 147 -13.42 5.93 0.96
C ALA A 147 -13.14 4.49 0.50
N GLY A 148 -13.55 4.13 -0.71
CA GLY A 148 -13.32 2.82 -1.31
C GLY A 148 -11.84 2.55 -1.55
N ALA A 149 -11.11 3.52 -2.10
CA ALA A 149 -9.66 3.41 -2.30
C ALA A 149 -8.93 3.20 -0.96
N LYS A 150 -9.28 3.97 0.09
CA LYS A 150 -8.73 3.77 1.44
C LYS A 150 -9.07 2.40 2.01
N LYS A 151 -10.33 1.97 1.89
CA LYS A 151 -10.79 0.66 2.38
C LYS A 151 -10.00 -0.48 1.74
N THR A 152 -9.76 -0.42 0.42
CA THR A 152 -8.97 -1.41 -0.30
C THR A 152 -7.54 -1.49 0.23
N ILE A 153 -6.87 -0.35 0.39
CA ILE A 153 -5.48 -0.32 0.88
C ILE A 153 -5.38 -0.74 2.36
N ILE A 154 -6.30 -0.30 3.20
CA ILE A 154 -6.38 -0.75 4.61
C ILE A 154 -6.53 -2.27 4.66
N GLY A 155 -7.46 -2.83 3.90
CA GLY A 155 -7.68 -4.29 3.86
C GLY A 155 -6.44 -5.07 3.42
N ALA A 156 -5.75 -4.59 2.37
CA ALA A 156 -4.49 -5.18 1.92
C ALA A 156 -3.41 -5.13 3.01
N TYR A 157 -3.21 -3.98 3.64
CA TYR A 157 -2.22 -3.84 4.72
C TYR A 157 -2.53 -4.74 5.90
N GLN A 158 -3.77 -4.75 6.36
CA GLN A 158 -4.20 -5.58 7.49
C GLN A 158 -4.00 -7.07 7.20
N ALA A 159 -4.34 -7.54 6.00
CA ALA A 159 -4.13 -8.93 5.60
C ALA A 159 -2.64 -9.33 5.66
N GLY A 160 -1.74 -8.49 5.11
CA GLY A 160 -0.31 -8.71 5.16
C GLY A 160 0.25 -8.67 6.58
N LEU A 161 -0.11 -7.64 7.36
CA LEU A 161 0.34 -7.46 8.74
C LEU A 161 -0.07 -8.62 9.64
N GLN A 162 -1.31 -9.08 9.55
CA GLN A 162 -1.80 -10.21 10.37
C GLN A 162 -1.12 -11.53 10.00
N ASN A 163 -0.89 -11.78 8.70
CA ASN A 163 -0.17 -12.98 8.31
C ASN A 163 1.32 -12.93 8.70
N ALA A 164 1.97 -11.77 8.57
CA ALA A 164 3.35 -11.58 9.04
C ALA A 164 3.45 -11.83 10.57
N ARG A 165 2.47 -11.34 11.36
CA ARG A 165 2.38 -11.64 12.78
C ARG A 165 2.29 -13.14 13.04
N LYS A 166 1.35 -13.84 12.38
CA LYS A 166 1.20 -15.29 12.51
C LYS A 166 2.50 -16.03 12.23
N LEU A 167 3.18 -15.69 11.13
CA LEU A 167 4.45 -16.32 10.73
C LEU A 167 5.59 -16.03 11.72
N ALA A 168 5.68 -14.80 12.21
CA ALA A 168 6.74 -14.39 13.14
C ALA A 168 6.57 -15.00 14.55
N GLU A 169 5.33 -15.24 14.99
CA GLU A 169 5.02 -15.82 16.30
C GLU A 169 5.06 -17.36 16.31
N THR A 170 5.11 -17.99 15.14
CA THR A 170 5.34 -19.45 15.06
C THR A 170 6.76 -19.79 15.51
N LYS A 171 6.87 -20.83 16.36
CA LYS A 171 8.14 -21.35 16.93
C LYS A 171 9.00 -22.03 15.87
#